data_845cc5d615a8202b8686d32227e89f3b
#
_entry.id   845cc5d615a8202b8686d32227e89f3b
#
_cell.length_a   1.000
_cell.length_b   1.000
_cell.length_c   1.000
_cell.angle_alpha   90.00
_cell.angle_beta   90.00
_cell.angle_gamma   90.00
#
_symmetry.space_group_name_H-M   'P 1'
#
loop_
_entity.id
_entity.type
_entity.pdbx_description
1 polymer ?
#
loop_
_entity_poly.entity_id
_entity_poly.type
_entity_poly.pdbx_seq_one_letter_code
_entity_poly.pdbx_strand_id
1 'polypeptide(L)'
;YAENNTGIHLIILDNNVCAKKRCEILEEIRAFCDVPVIVLMENEEPELQIMAYRMGADECVSGEISFPLLKMKIEAIIKRVYGTDNFIKEGILELDLDKRTLKVDNEYIDITIKEFELLSFFMRNKHAIQSRDQIITAVWGINYEGSDRVVDSLVKKLRLKLKGASDYIHTAYGMGYYFELPVKETA
;
A
#
# COMPACT_ATOMS: atom_id res chain seq x y z
N TYR A 1 -5.52 16.09 -0.59
CA TYR A 1 -5.49 15.05 0.46
C TYR A 1 -4.45 13.97 0.18
N ALA A 2 -3.34 14.32 -0.47
CA ALA A 2 -2.23 13.40 -0.76
C ALA A 2 -0.95 13.84 -0.03
N GLU A 3 -1.08 14.41 1.15
CA GLU A 3 0.06 14.69 2.00
C GLU A 3 0.55 13.39 2.64
N ASN A 4 1.73 12.98 2.23
CA ASN A 4 2.63 12.02 2.88
C ASN A 4 1.96 10.85 3.61
N ASN A 5 1.92 9.69 2.94
CA ASN A 5 1.64 8.38 3.53
C ASN A 5 0.16 7.97 3.66
N THR A 6 -0.65 8.21 2.64
CA THR A 6 -2.08 7.86 2.64
C THR A 6 -2.38 6.42 2.22
N GLY A 7 -1.38 5.62 1.85
CA GLY A 7 -1.63 4.29 1.29
C GLY A 7 -2.27 4.30 -0.10
N ILE A 8 -2.34 5.46 -0.77
CA ILE A 8 -2.80 5.58 -2.16
C ILE A 8 -1.63 5.22 -3.07
N HIS A 9 -1.81 4.21 -3.92
CA HIS A 9 -0.78 3.74 -4.84
C HIS A 9 -1.10 4.03 -6.31
N LEU A 10 -2.32 4.46 -6.61
CA LEU A 10 -2.78 4.82 -7.93
C LEU A 10 -4.01 5.72 -7.83
N ILE A 11 -4.11 6.68 -8.74
CA ILE A 11 -5.28 7.55 -8.90
C ILE A 11 -5.88 7.28 -10.27
N ILE A 12 -7.20 7.15 -10.34
CA ILE A 12 -7.94 7.07 -11.60
C ILE A 12 -8.83 8.31 -11.71
N LEU A 13 -8.60 9.13 -12.73
CA LEU A 13 -9.45 10.27 -13.05
C LEU A 13 -10.47 9.87 -14.10
N ASP A 14 -11.73 9.92 -13.73
CA ASP A 14 -12.84 9.61 -14.60
C ASP A 14 -13.14 10.78 -15.57
N ASN A 15 -13.72 10.44 -16.71
CA ASN A 15 -14.10 11.33 -17.78
C ASN A 15 -15.31 12.24 -17.46
N ASN A 16 -16.06 11.94 -16.43
CA ASN A 16 -17.13 12.82 -15.91
C ASN A 16 -16.63 14.21 -15.45
N VAL A 17 -15.32 14.39 -15.36
CA VAL A 17 -14.69 15.68 -15.12
C VAL A 17 -14.34 16.32 -16.47
N CYS A 18 -14.83 17.53 -16.76
CA CYS A 18 -14.54 18.18 -18.04
C CYS A 18 -13.02 18.30 -18.30
N ALA A 19 -12.60 18.24 -19.58
CA ALA A 19 -11.18 18.15 -19.95
C ALA A 19 -10.32 19.25 -19.32
N LYS A 20 -10.79 20.50 -19.29
CA LYS A 20 -10.07 21.61 -18.66
C LYS A 20 -9.86 21.40 -17.15
N LYS A 21 -10.89 20.95 -16.44
CA LYS A 21 -10.83 20.69 -15.01
C LYS A 21 -9.93 19.47 -14.68
N ARG A 22 -9.87 18.47 -15.57
CA ARG A 22 -8.93 17.34 -15.44
C ARG A 22 -7.48 17.78 -15.47
N CYS A 23 -7.14 18.71 -16.36
CA CYS A 23 -5.78 19.25 -16.43
C CYS A 23 -5.41 20.02 -15.16
N GLU A 24 -6.31 20.86 -14.66
CA GLU A 24 -6.12 21.58 -13.39
C GLU A 24 -5.92 20.59 -12.22
N ILE A 25 -6.74 19.55 -12.13
CA ILE A 25 -6.62 18.49 -11.11
C ILE A 25 -5.29 17.74 -11.24
N LEU A 26 -4.84 17.43 -12.48
CA LEU A 26 -3.56 16.76 -12.70
C LEU A 26 -2.39 17.62 -12.22
N GLU A 27 -2.38 18.91 -12.53
CA GLU A 27 -1.37 19.85 -12.05
C GLU A 27 -1.38 19.93 -10.52
N GLU A 28 -2.56 20.02 -9.89
CA GLU A 28 -2.70 20.00 -8.45
C GLU A 28 -2.16 18.70 -7.83
N ILE A 29 -2.50 17.53 -8.39
CA ILE A 29 -1.97 16.25 -7.91
C ILE A 29 -0.44 16.24 -7.99
N ARG A 30 0.13 16.67 -9.12
CA ARG A 30 1.59 16.68 -9.32
C ARG A 30 2.32 17.69 -8.46
N ALA A 31 1.64 18.74 -7.99
CA ALA A 31 2.21 19.66 -7.00
C ALA A 31 2.38 19.00 -5.61
N PHE A 32 1.65 17.92 -5.32
CA PHE A 32 1.64 17.29 -4.00
C PHE A 32 2.22 15.87 -3.97
N CYS A 33 2.18 15.11 -5.07
CA CYS A 33 2.65 13.73 -5.06
C CYS A 33 2.99 13.17 -6.46
N ASP A 34 3.84 12.12 -6.45
CA ASP A 34 4.25 11.37 -7.64
C ASP A 34 3.46 10.05 -7.82
N VAL A 35 2.30 9.93 -7.16
CA VAL A 35 1.43 8.75 -7.28
C VAL A 35 0.99 8.61 -8.73
N PRO A 36 1.06 7.41 -9.36
CA PRO A 36 0.62 7.21 -10.73
C PRO A 36 -0.83 7.61 -10.95
N VAL A 37 -1.10 8.25 -12.09
CA VAL A 37 -2.44 8.71 -12.47
C VAL A 37 -2.83 8.12 -13.83
N ILE A 38 -3.95 7.40 -13.85
CA ILE A 38 -4.61 6.96 -15.08
C ILE A 38 -5.78 7.90 -15.37
N VAL A 39 -5.87 8.39 -16.60
CA VAL A 39 -7.01 9.22 -17.05
C VAL A 39 -7.89 8.37 -17.94
N LEU A 40 -9.17 8.25 -17.56
CA LEU A 40 -10.19 7.67 -18.43
C LEU A 40 -10.69 8.76 -19.38
N MET A 41 -10.84 8.45 -20.66
CA MET A 41 -11.24 9.40 -21.71
C MET A 41 -12.46 8.87 -22.49
N GLU A 42 -13.45 9.70 -22.75
CA GLU A 42 -14.61 9.29 -23.56
C GLU A 42 -14.23 8.99 -25.00
N ASN A 43 -13.41 9.86 -25.57
CA ASN A 43 -12.95 9.79 -26.94
C ASN A 43 -11.44 9.67 -26.99
N GLU A 44 -10.93 8.90 -27.95
CA GLU A 44 -9.49 8.80 -28.21
C GLU A 44 -8.99 9.99 -29.04
N GLU A 45 -9.28 11.22 -28.60
CA GLU A 45 -8.80 12.44 -29.24
C GLU A 45 -7.30 12.62 -28.94
N PRO A 46 -6.42 12.54 -29.95
CA PRO A 46 -4.96 12.59 -29.71
C PRO A 46 -4.50 13.86 -29.02
N GLU A 47 -5.17 14.99 -29.30
CA GLU A 47 -4.84 16.29 -28.71
C GLU A 47 -5.09 16.29 -27.18
N LEU A 48 -6.20 15.72 -26.74
CA LEU A 48 -6.52 15.61 -25.31
C LEU A 48 -5.60 14.63 -24.60
N GLN A 49 -5.21 13.54 -25.26
CA GLN A 49 -4.23 12.60 -24.70
C GLN A 49 -2.86 13.27 -24.52
N ILE A 50 -2.38 13.98 -25.56
CA ILE A 50 -1.11 14.72 -25.48
C ILE A 50 -1.15 15.74 -24.34
N MET A 51 -2.28 16.43 -24.16
CA MET A 51 -2.45 17.40 -23.10
C MET A 51 -2.39 16.72 -21.71
N ALA A 52 -3.11 15.62 -21.53
CA ALA A 52 -3.10 14.86 -20.26
C ALA A 52 -1.68 14.37 -19.91
N TYR A 53 -0.94 13.81 -20.87
CA TYR A 53 0.44 13.39 -20.65
C TYR A 53 1.36 14.56 -20.27
N ARG A 54 1.21 15.73 -20.92
CA ARG A 54 1.99 16.94 -20.57
C ARG A 54 1.70 17.43 -19.17
N MET A 55 0.48 17.23 -18.67
CA MET A 55 0.06 17.60 -17.31
C MET A 55 0.40 16.53 -16.27
N GLY A 56 1.05 15.44 -16.70
CA GLY A 56 1.58 14.42 -15.79
C GLY A 56 0.72 13.16 -15.64
N ALA A 57 -0.19 12.86 -16.56
CA ALA A 57 -0.80 11.54 -16.60
C ALA A 57 0.25 10.46 -16.91
N ASP A 58 0.19 9.32 -16.24
CA ASP A 58 1.05 8.15 -16.53
C ASP A 58 0.46 7.29 -17.64
N GLU A 59 -0.87 7.29 -17.79
CA GLU A 59 -1.58 6.52 -18.79
C GLU A 59 -2.92 7.21 -19.12
N CYS A 60 -3.31 7.17 -20.40
CA CYS A 60 -4.63 7.57 -20.87
C CYS A 60 -5.31 6.34 -21.49
N VAL A 61 -6.53 6.06 -21.08
CA VAL A 61 -7.29 4.91 -21.59
C VAL A 61 -8.70 5.30 -21.97
N SER A 62 -9.28 4.64 -22.98
CA SER A 62 -10.68 4.80 -23.33
C SER A 62 -11.57 4.41 -22.15
N GLY A 63 -12.64 5.18 -21.88
CA GLY A 63 -13.63 4.87 -20.86
C GLY A 63 -14.40 3.56 -21.14
N GLU A 64 -14.38 3.07 -22.38
CA GLU A 64 -14.94 1.78 -22.78
C GLU A 64 -13.97 0.61 -22.58
N ILE A 65 -12.80 0.84 -21.97
CA ILE A 65 -11.82 -0.23 -21.74
C ILE A 65 -12.44 -1.39 -20.96
N SER A 66 -12.18 -2.63 -21.39
CA SER A 66 -12.62 -3.80 -20.63
C SER A 66 -11.91 -3.88 -19.27
N PHE A 67 -12.64 -4.32 -18.25
CA PHE A 67 -12.08 -4.45 -16.89
C PHE A 67 -10.80 -5.31 -16.83
N PRO A 68 -10.70 -6.48 -17.53
CA PRO A 68 -9.46 -7.25 -17.54
C PRO A 68 -8.27 -6.47 -18.10
N LEU A 69 -8.47 -5.68 -19.16
CA LEU A 69 -7.39 -4.89 -19.76
C LEU A 69 -7.00 -3.71 -18.87
N LEU A 70 -7.97 -3.03 -18.24
CA LEU A 70 -7.69 -1.98 -17.28
C LEU A 70 -6.87 -2.52 -16.10
N LYS A 71 -7.25 -3.68 -15.56
CA LYS A 71 -6.53 -4.38 -14.49
C LYS A 71 -5.08 -4.64 -14.88
N MET A 72 -4.83 -5.17 -16.08
CA MET A 72 -3.45 -5.43 -16.56
C MET A 72 -2.62 -4.14 -16.69
N LYS A 73 -3.22 -3.05 -17.15
CA LYS A 73 -2.55 -1.74 -17.24
C LYS A 73 -2.20 -1.20 -15.84
N ILE A 74 -3.12 -1.30 -14.89
CA ILE A 74 -2.89 -0.92 -13.48
C ILE A 74 -1.72 -1.72 -12.90
N GLU A 75 -1.75 -3.04 -13.04
CA GLU A 75 -0.68 -3.93 -12.55
C GLU A 75 0.67 -3.59 -13.18
N ALA A 76 0.73 -3.29 -14.46
CA ALA A 76 1.94 -2.90 -15.16
C ALA A 76 2.51 -1.56 -14.66
N ILE A 77 1.64 -0.57 -14.42
CA ILE A 77 2.04 0.74 -13.90
C ILE A 77 2.57 0.60 -12.46
N ILE A 78 1.82 -0.08 -11.60
CA ILE A 78 2.22 -0.33 -10.21
C ILE A 78 3.57 -1.05 -10.17
N LYS A 79 3.73 -2.09 -10.99
CA LYS A 79 4.99 -2.82 -11.12
C LYS A 79 6.15 -1.92 -11.58
N ARG A 80 5.92 -1.02 -12.52
CA ARG A 80 6.94 -0.10 -13.05
C ARG A 80 7.36 0.94 -12.00
N VAL A 81 6.40 1.51 -11.27
CA VAL A 81 6.63 2.62 -10.33
C VAL A 81 7.14 2.13 -8.98
N TYR A 82 6.55 1.07 -8.45
CA TYR A 82 6.88 0.56 -7.12
C TYR A 82 7.80 -0.68 -7.15
N GLY A 83 8.19 -1.13 -8.35
CA GLY A 83 9.06 -2.28 -8.54
C GLY A 83 8.32 -3.62 -8.52
N THR A 84 9.06 -4.67 -8.89
CA THR A 84 8.62 -6.06 -8.77
C THR A 84 9.00 -6.68 -7.45
N ASP A 85 9.46 -5.87 -6.51
CA ASP A 85 9.84 -6.41 -5.22
C ASP A 85 8.58 -6.82 -4.47
N ASN A 86 8.06 -7.99 -4.91
CA ASN A 86 7.08 -8.75 -4.15
C ASN A 86 7.66 -9.21 -2.79
N PHE A 87 8.80 -8.61 -2.43
CA PHE A 87 9.48 -8.78 -1.17
C PHE A 87 9.50 -7.47 -0.40
N ILE A 88 9.07 -7.52 0.84
CA ILE A 88 9.31 -6.43 1.80
C ILE A 88 10.42 -6.92 2.72
N LYS A 89 11.55 -6.19 2.76
CA LYS A 89 12.66 -6.54 3.63
C LYS A 89 12.94 -5.44 4.63
N GLU A 90 12.88 -5.79 5.91
CA GLU A 90 13.15 -4.88 7.01
C GLU A 90 13.98 -5.59 8.09
N GLY A 91 15.22 -5.15 8.26
CA GLY A 91 16.17 -5.79 9.16
C GLY A 91 16.40 -7.25 8.77
N ILE A 92 16.05 -8.18 9.68
CA ILE A 92 16.16 -9.64 9.46
C ILE A 92 14.87 -10.26 8.92
N LEU A 93 13.82 -9.46 8.69
CA LEU A 93 12.54 -9.92 8.14
C LEU A 93 12.52 -9.79 6.62
N GLU A 94 12.05 -10.83 5.94
CA GLU A 94 11.80 -10.85 4.51
C GLU A 94 10.45 -11.50 4.23
N LEU A 95 9.50 -10.71 3.70
CA LEU A 95 8.16 -11.15 3.27
C LEU A 95 8.12 -11.29 1.75
N ASP A 96 7.80 -12.49 1.27
CA ASP A 96 7.43 -12.74 -0.13
C ASP A 96 5.90 -12.57 -0.25
N LEU A 97 5.47 -11.51 -0.92
CA LEU A 97 4.05 -11.16 -1.03
C LEU A 97 3.28 -12.07 -1.98
N ASP A 98 3.96 -12.63 -3.00
CA ASP A 98 3.34 -13.56 -3.95
C ASP A 98 3.13 -14.93 -3.32
N LYS A 99 4.17 -15.47 -2.69
CA LYS A 99 4.11 -16.78 -2.06
C LYS A 99 3.49 -16.75 -0.66
N ARG A 100 3.29 -15.53 -0.11
CA ARG A 100 2.83 -15.31 1.26
C ARG A 100 3.67 -16.05 2.30
N THR A 101 4.99 -15.97 2.13
CA THR A 101 5.97 -16.59 3.04
C THR A 101 6.78 -15.55 3.79
N LEU A 102 7.21 -15.92 4.98
CA LEU A 102 8.07 -15.11 5.84
C LEU A 102 9.41 -15.82 6.04
N LYS A 103 10.49 -15.07 5.94
CA LYS A 103 11.80 -15.46 6.49
C LYS A 103 12.18 -14.50 7.62
N VAL A 104 12.76 -15.06 8.64
CA VAL A 104 13.40 -14.35 9.76
C VAL A 104 14.82 -14.84 9.82
N ASP A 105 15.79 -13.94 9.62
CA ASP A 105 17.23 -14.27 9.56
C ASP A 105 17.54 -15.41 8.57
N ASN A 106 16.97 -15.32 7.36
CA ASN A 106 17.02 -16.30 6.26
C ASN A 106 16.32 -17.67 6.54
N GLU A 107 15.71 -17.89 7.70
CA GLU A 107 14.95 -19.09 8.01
C GLU A 107 13.46 -18.90 7.69
N TYR A 108 12.85 -19.86 6.99
CA TYR A 108 11.40 -19.85 6.77
C TYR A 108 10.64 -20.06 8.08
N ILE A 109 9.68 -19.19 8.32
CA ILE A 109 8.79 -19.25 9.49
C ILE A 109 7.35 -19.52 9.01
N ASP A 110 6.74 -20.54 9.58
CA ASP A 110 5.34 -20.86 9.30
C ASP A 110 4.42 -19.83 9.99
N ILE A 111 3.66 -19.10 9.16
CA ILE A 111 2.70 -18.09 9.61
C ILE A 111 1.35 -18.31 8.95
N THR A 112 0.29 -17.97 9.67
CA THR A 112 -1.07 -17.99 9.13
C THR A 112 -1.29 -16.79 8.20
N ILE A 113 -2.35 -16.88 7.38
CA ILE A 113 -2.74 -15.77 6.48
C ILE A 113 -2.93 -14.46 7.27
N LYS A 114 -3.59 -14.50 8.44
CA LYS A 114 -3.83 -13.30 9.26
C LYS A 114 -2.56 -12.73 9.88
N GLU A 115 -1.62 -13.57 10.28
CA GLU A 115 -0.30 -13.14 10.76
C GLU A 115 0.52 -12.50 9.63
N PHE A 116 0.43 -13.07 8.42
CA PHE A 116 1.07 -12.51 7.23
C PHE A 116 0.47 -11.14 6.86
N GLU A 117 -0.85 -11.02 6.82
CA GLU A 117 -1.56 -9.77 6.52
C GLU A 117 -1.20 -8.68 7.55
N LEU A 118 -1.18 -9.03 8.84
CA LEU A 118 -0.81 -8.11 9.91
C LEU A 118 0.65 -7.63 9.76
N LEU A 119 1.60 -8.54 9.54
CA LEU A 119 3.01 -8.20 9.39
C LEU A 119 3.23 -7.35 8.14
N SER A 120 2.62 -7.72 7.02
CA SER A 120 2.66 -6.95 5.77
C SER A 120 2.11 -5.54 5.97
N PHE A 121 0.99 -5.39 6.69
CA PHE A 121 0.41 -4.10 7.01
C PHE A 121 1.37 -3.24 7.85
N PHE A 122 1.97 -3.79 8.88
CA PHE A 122 2.94 -3.08 9.71
C PHE A 122 4.20 -2.65 8.93
N MET A 123 4.78 -3.55 8.15
CA MET A 123 6.01 -3.26 7.39
C MET A 123 5.78 -2.21 6.29
N ARG A 124 4.56 -2.10 5.75
CA ARG A 124 4.18 -1.05 4.79
C ARG A 124 3.90 0.30 5.45
N ASN A 125 3.48 0.30 6.72
CA ASN A 125 3.14 1.49 7.48
C ASN A 125 4.13 1.74 8.64
N LYS A 126 5.42 1.51 8.39
CA LYS A 126 6.46 1.69 9.40
C LYS A 126 6.51 3.13 9.93
N HIS A 127 6.93 3.26 11.18
CA HIS A 127 7.01 4.50 11.96
C HIS A 127 5.63 5.14 12.29
N ALA A 128 4.54 4.68 11.70
CA ALA A 128 3.20 5.20 11.98
C ALA A 128 2.46 4.32 12.99
N ILE A 129 1.89 4.95 14.02
CA ILE A 129 1.05 4.25 14.99
C ILE A 129 -0.26 3.87 14.31
N GLN A 130 -0.60 2.57 14.36
CA GLN A 130 -1.82 2.01 13.82
C GLN A 130 -2.78 1.68 14.96
N SER A 131 -3.96 2.29 14.96
CA SER A 131 -4.99 1.98 15.93
C SER A 131 -5.52 0.55 15.76
N ARG A 132 -6.16 -0.01 16.80
CA ARG A 132 -6.79 -1.33 16.67
C ARG A 132 -7.83 -1.39 15.57
N ASP A 133 -8.61 -0.33 15.39
CA ASP A 133 -9.63 -0.24 14.33
C ASP A 133 -9.01 -0.21 12.92
N GLN A 134 -7.90 0.51 12.74
CA GLN A 134 -7.16 0.49 11.47
C GLN A 134 -6.60 -0.91 11.18
N ILE A 135 -6.05 -1.59 12.17
CA ILE A 135 -5.54 -2.95 12.05
C ILE A 135 -6.68 -3.92 11.73
N ILE A 136 -7.82 -3.81 12.42
CA ILE A 136 -9.01 -4.63 12.15
C ILE A 136 -9.46 -4.44 10.71
N THR A 137 -9.63 -3.21 10.27
CA THR A 137 -10.06 -2.90 8.90
C THR A 137 -9.10 -3.48 7.87
N ALA A 138 -7.78 -3.37 8.10
CA ALA A 138 -6.76 -3.86 7.18
C ALA A 138 -6.68 -5.39 7.11
N VAL A 139 -6.87 -6.08 8.24
CA VAL A 139 -6.65 -7.54 8.34
C VAL A 139 -7.95 -8.34 8.25
N TRP A 140 -9.05 -7.84 8.79
CA TRP A 140 -10.35 -8.54 8.80
C TRP A 140 -11.40 -7.91 7.88
N GLY A 141 -11.16 -6.67 7.44
CA GLY A 141 -12.08 -5.92 6.59
C GLY A 141 -13.04 -5.02 7.39
N ILE A 142 -13.69 -4.09 6.68
CA ILE A 142 -14.56 -3.06 7.27
C ILE A 142 -15.82 -3.62 7.96
N ASN A 143 -16.25 -4.82 7.58
CA ASN A 143 -17.46 -5.47 8.12
C ASN A 143 -17.17 -6.41 9.29
N TYR A 144 -16.01 -6.31 9.93
CA TYR A 144 -15.69 -7.15 11.07
C TYR A 144 -16.45 -6.70 12.32
N GLU A 145 -17.31 -7.57 12.86
CA GLU A 145 -18.15 -7.31 14.05
C GLU A 145 -17.59 -7.89 15.36
N GLY A 146 -16.36 -8.39 15.34
CA GLY A 146 -15.72 -8.99 16.51
C GLY A 146 -15.07 -7.98 17.45
N SER A 147 -14.53 -8.48 18.59
CA SER A 147 -13.82 -7.66 19.56
C SER A 147 -12.44 -7.23 19.07
N ASP A 148 -12.00 -6.03 19.42
CA ASP A 148 -10.66 -5.48 19.20
C ASP A 148 -9.53 -6.29 19.85
N ARG A 149 -9.85 -7.10 20.88
CA ARG A 149 -8.90 -8.02 21.53
C ARG A 149 -8.30 -9.06 20.57
N VAL A 150 -8.92 -9.28 19.42
CA VAL A 150 -8.36 -10.14 18.37
C VAL A 150 -7.01 -9.62 17.88
N VAL A 151 -6.83 -8.30 17.81
CA VAL A 151 -5.57 -7.65 17.44
C VAL A 151 -4.47 -7.99 18.43
N ASP A 152 -4.73 -7.79 19.72
CA ASP A 152 -3.75 -8.04 20.79
C ASP A 152 -3.30 -9.51 20.79
N SER A 153 -4.26 -10.42 20.59
CA SER A 153 -3.99 -11.84 20.49
C SER A 153 -3.15 -12.20 19.26
N LEU A 154 -3.42 -11.57 18.12
CA LEU A 154 -2.68 -11.82 16.88
C LEU A 154 -1.26 -11.23 16.96
N VAL A 155 -1.11 -10.02 17.49
CA VAL A 155 0.20 -9.39 17.73
C VAL A 155 1.04 -10.24 18.66
N LYS A 156 0.47 -10.75 19.74
CA LYS A 156 1.18 -11.66 20.67
C LYS A 156 1.68 -12.91 19.96
N LYS A 157 0.83 -13.57 19.17
CA LYS A 157 1.21 -14.78 18.40
C LYS A 157 2.31 -14.48 17.37
N LEU A 158 2.17 -13.36 16.66
CA LEU A 158 3.14 -12.95 15.66
C LEU A 158 4.51 -12.68 16.29
N ARG A 159 4.57 -11.91 17.40
CA ARG A 159 5.83 -11.65 18.12
C ARG A 159 6.56 -12.94 18.53
N LEU A 160 5.83 -13.96 19.00
CA LEU A 160 6.42 -15.26 19.35
C LEU A 160 7.08 -15.93 18.16
N LYS A 161 6.52 -15.80 16.96
CA LYS A 161 7.07 -16.39 15.73
C LYS A 161 8.23 -15.59 15.15
N LEU A 162 8.24 -14.27 15.34
CA LEU A 162 9.29 -13.38 14.83
C LEU A 162 10.64 -13.56 15.57
N LYS A 163 10.67 -14.28 16.69
CA LYS A 163 11.94 -14.58 17.44
C LYS A 163 12.76 -13.30 17.68
N GLY A 164 13.95 -13.20 17.06
CA GLY A 164 14.86 -12.06 17.16
C GLY A 164 14.35 -10.73 16.59
N ALA A 165 13.22 -10.75 15.86
CA ALA A 165 12.55 -9.55 15.36
C ALA A 165 11.24 -9.23 16.13
N SER A 166 11.00 -9.86 17.28
CA SER A 166 9.81 -9.61 18.10
C SER A 166 9.66 -8.14 18.48
N ASP A 167 10.77 -7.47 18.71
CA ASP A 167 10.85 -6.09 19.18
C ASP A 167 10.66 -5.07 18.04
N TYR A 168 10.53 -5.50 16.78
CA TYR A 168 10.22 -4.61 15.67
C TYR A 168 8.75 -4.14 15.72
N ILE A 169 7.87 -4.88 16.41
CA ILE A 169 6.49 -4.48 16.63
C ILE A 169 6.40 -3.90 18.04
N HIS A 170 6.15 -2.61 18.14
CA HIS A 170 6.05 -1.88 19.40
C HIS A 170 4.60 -1.68 19.81
N THR A 171 4.38 -1.48 21.11
CA THR A 171 3.07 -1.13 21.67
C THR A 171 3.05 0.35 22.00
N ALA A 172 2.15 1.11 21.39
CA ALA A 172 1.82 2.46 21.78
C ALA A 172 0.63 2.40 22.76
N TYR A 173 0.91 2.49 24.07
CA TYR A 173 -0.11 2.33 25.11
C TYR A 173 -1.29 3.26 24.91
N GLY A 174 -2.50 2.71 24.92
CA GLY A 174 -3.74 3.44 24.69
C GLY A 174 -4.03 3.81 23.22
N MET A 175 -3.05 3.72 22.30
CA MET A 175 -3.20 4.13 20.90
C MET A 175 -3.18 2.95 19.92
N GLY A 176 -2.38 1.91 20.17
CA GLY A 176 -2.28 0.77 19.23
C GLY A 176 -0.88 0.21 19.12
N TYR A 177 -0.43 -0.05 17.90
CA TYR A 177 0.86 -0.67 17.60
C TYR A 177 1.56 0.05 16.45
N TYR A 178 2.89 -0.06 16.39
CA TYR A 178 3.69 0.43 15.26
C TYR A 178 4.88 -0.48 15.00
N PHE A 179 5.42 -0.36 13.80
CA PHE A 179 6.59 -1.12 13.37
C PHE A 179 7.80 -0.18 13.24
N GLU A 180 8.87 -0.54 13.89
CA GLU A 180 10.14 0.18 13.85
C GLU A 180 11.30 -0.74 14.12
N LEU A 181 12.39 -0.57 13.38
CA LEU A 181 13.62 -1.32 13.61
C LEU A 181 14.34 -0.79 14.85
N PRO A 182 14.98 -1.66 15.65
CA PRO A 182 15.82 -1.20 16.75
C PRO A 182 16.93 -0.31 16.21
N VAL A 183 17.13 0.83 16.85
CA VAL A 183 18.26 1.72 16.54
C VAL A 183 19.54 0.93 16.82
N LYS A 184 20.38 0.71 15.80
CA LYS A 184 21.72 0.18 16.04
C LYS A 184 22.48 1.24 16.82
N GLU A 185 22.75 0.98 18.09
CA GLU A 185 23.75 1.76 18.79
C GLU A 185 25.08 1.52 18.05
N THR A 186 25.53 2.55 17.34
CA THR A 186 26.87 2.61 16.79
C THR A 186 27.81 2.71 17.98
N ALA A 187 28.46 1.60 18.31
CA ALA A 187 29.56 1.56 19.27
C ALA A 187 30.79 2.25 18.69
#